data_0f919145f004914b9f62654c85297db5
#
_entry.id   0f919145f004914b9f62654c85297db5
#
_cell.length_a   1.000
_cell.length_b   1.000
_cell.length_c   1.000
_cell.angle_alpha   90.00
_cell.angle_beta   90.00
_cell.angle_gamma   90.00
#
_symmetry.space_group_name_H-M   'P 1'
#
loop_
_entity.id
_entity.type
_entity.pdbx_description
1 polymer ?
#
loop_
_entity_poly.entity_id
_entity_poly.type
_entity_poly.pdbx_seq_one_letter_code
_entity_poly.pdbx_strand_id
1 'polypeptide(L)'
;MNTSHEWVNELEAAKLLALKQPTLRNMRRERRLDSGTHWVYATGSIGGPVVYCIPAIREMQRQRTIEAVQKEDASRKAQLERRKQAVESYDEADIARLVDAKRGT
;
A
#
# COMPACT_ATOMS: atom_id res chain seq x y z
N MET A 1 2.63 28.53 14.82
CA MET A 1 2.23 27.35 14.07
C MET A 1 1.74 27.74 12.68
N ASN A 2 2.37 27.20 11.66
CA ASN A 2 2.07 27.58 10.28
C ASN A 2 1.18 26.57 9.59
N THR A 3 -0.13 26.82 9.63
CA THR A 3 -1.09 26.01 8.89
C THR A 3 -1.00 26.27 7.38
N SER A 4 -0.35 27.37 6.96
CA SER A 4 -0.20 27.71 5.54
C SER A 4 0.59 26.68 4.74
N HIS A 5 1.36 25.80 5.40
CA HIS A 5 2.15 24.77 4.73
C HIS A 5 1.41 23.44 4.60
N GLU A 6 0.21 23.34 5.12
CA GLU A 6 -0.59 22.12 5.00
C GLU A 6 -1.13 21.93 3.58
N TRP A 7 -1.52 23.00 2.93
CA TRP A 7 -2.12 22.99 1.60
C TRP A 7 -1.14 23.57 0.59
N VAL A 8 -0.68 22.74 -0.31
CA VAL A 8 0.33 23.10 -1.30
C VAL A 8 -0.13 22.69 -2.70
N ASN A 9 0.46 23.31 -3.72
CA ASN A 9 0.14 22.97 -5.10
C ASN A 9 0.67 21.57 -5.46
N GLU A 10 0.29 21.08 -6.63
CA GLU A 10 0.64 19.72 -7.06
C GLU A 10 2.14 19.51 -7.17
N LEU A 11 2.88 20.46 -7.73
CA LEU A 11 4.31 20.33 -7.87
C LEU A 11 5.00 20.22 -6.51
N GLU A 12 4.65 21.09 -5.60
CA GLU A 12 5.22 21.10 -4.25
C GLU A 12 4.79 19.84 -3.47
N ALA A 13 3.52 19.45 -3.61
CA ALA A 13 3.02 18.23 -2.97
C ALA A 13 3.80 17.00 -3.43
N ALA A 14 4.03 16.89 -4.74
CA ALA A 14 4.80 15.76 -5.28
C ALA A 14 6.21 15.71 -4.69
N LYS A 15 6.86 16.85 -4.54
CA LYS A 15 8.18 16.94 -3.94
C LYS A 15 8.15 16.51 -2.46
N LEU A 16 7.21 17.04 -1.70
CA LEU A 16 7.11 16.75 -0.27
C LEU A 16 6.74 15.29 0.00
N LEU A 17 5.96 14.69 -0.87
CA LEU A 17 5.54 13.31 -0.74
C LEU A 17 6.50 12.33 -1.41
N ALA A 18 7.55 12.83 -2.05
CA ALA A 18 8.52 12.03 -2.79
C ALA A 18 7.84 11.18 -3.88
N LEU A 19 6.87 11.75 -4.56
CA LEU A 19 6.15 11.13 -5.66
C LEU A 19 6.40 11.89 -6.95
N LYS A 20 6.25 11.21 -8.06
CA LYS A 20 6.23 11.90 -9.36
C LYS A 20 4.91 12.64 -9.50
N GLN A 21 4.94 13.82 -10.09
CA GLN A 21 3.75 14.62 -10.28
C GLN A 21 2.62 13.87 -11.01
N PRO A 22 2.91 13.12 -12.10
CA PRO A 22 1.87 12.32 -12.75
C PRO A 22 1.27 11.25 -11.83
N THR A 23 2.08 10.65 -10.96
CA THR A 23 1.61 9.65 -10.01
C THR A 23 0.60 10.27 -9.05
N LEU A 24 0.93 11.42 -8.49
CA LEU A 24 0.03 12.14 -7.59
C LEU A 24 -1.27 12.52 -8.27
N ARG A 25 -1.17 13.04 -9.51
CA ARG A 25 -2.35 13.39 -10.30
C ARG A 25 -3.25 12.19 -10.56
N ASN A 26 -2.65 11.05 -10.88
CA ASN A 26 -3.41 9.83 -11.14
C ASN A 26 -4.10 9.33 -9.87
N MET A 27 -3.43 9.41 -8.72
CA MET A 27 -4.04 9.06 -7.44
C MET A 27 -5.31 9.89 -7.19
N ARG A 28 -5.26 11.18 -7.49
CA ARG A 28 -6.42 12.05 -7.36
C ARG A 28 -7.52 11.68 -8.34
N ARG A 29 -7.17 11.49 -9.61
CA ARG A 29 -8.14 11.15 -10.68
C ARG A 29 -8.78 9.79 -10.48
N GLU A 30 -8.04 8.83 -9.96
CA GLU A 30 -8.53 7.48 -9.70
C GLU A 30 -9.30 7.38 -8.37
N ARG A 31 -9.50 8.51 -7.70
CA ARG A 31 -10.23 8.57 -6.42
C ARG A 31 -9.55 7.81 -5.28
N ARG A 32 -8.24 7.65 -5.36
CA ARG A 32 -7.44 7.13 -4.25
C ARG A 32 -7.17 8.18 -3.19
N LEU A 33 -7.35 9.46 -3.55
CA LEU A 33 -7.32 10.59 -2.63
C LEU A 33 -8.73 11.16 -2.53
N ASP A 34 -9.19 11.39 -1.31
CA ASP A 34 -10.53 11.89 -1.05
C ASP A 34 -10.59 13.40 -1.24
N SER A 35 -11.55 13.85 -2.04
CA SER A 35 -11.78 15.28 -2.21
C SER A 35 -12.23 15.89 -0.88
N GLY A 36 -11.71 17.06 -0.59
CA GLY A 36 -12.01 17.75 0.66
C GLY A 36 -11.04 17.41 1.78
N THR A 37 -10.65 16.15 1.90
CA THR A 37 -9.72 15.70 2.94
C THR A 37 -8.27 15.79 2.48
N HIS A 38 -7.98 15.21 1.31
CA HIS A 38 -6.62 15.13 0.79
C HIS A 38 -6.30 16.21 -0.22
N TRP A 39 -7.31 16.71 -0.90
CA TRP A 39 -7.14 17.74 -1.91
C TRP A 39 -8.42 18.55 -2.07
N VAL A 40 -8.29 19.78 -2.54
CA VAL A 40 -9.42 20.63 -2.88
C VAL A 40 -9.05 21.46 -4.11
N TYR A 41 -10.06 21.96 -4.80
CA TYR A 41 -9.85 23.05 -5.77
C TYR A 41 -9.64 24.34 -4.97
N ALA A 42 -8.52 24.99 -5.20
CA ALA A 42 -8.15 26.20 -4.44
C ALA A 42 -9.21 27.30 -4.53
N THR A 43 -9.92 27.35 -5.66
CA THR A 43 -11.00 28.32 -5.86
C THR A 43 -12.37 27.79 -5.44
N GLY A 44 -12.44 26.51 -5.05
CA GLY A 44 -13.71 25.84 -4.78
C GLY A 44 -14.48 25.43 -6.02
N SER A 45 -13.93 25.63 -7.21
CA SER A 45 -14.61 25.38 -8.47
C SER A 45 -13.87 24.35 -9.32
N ILE A 46 -14.63 23.50 -10.00
CA ILE A 46 -14.10 22.51 -10.95
C ILE A 46 -13.25 23.21 -12.00
N GLY A 47 -12.08 22.63 -12.28
CA GLY A 47 -11.16 23.20 -13.26
C GLY A 47 -10.19 24.23 -12.71
N GLY A 48 -10.35 24.60 -11.45
CA GLY A 48 -9.40 25.48 -10.78
C GLY A 48 -8.12 24.74 -10.38
N PRO A 49 -7.13 25.51 -9.90
CA PRO A 49 -5.89 24.91 -9.40
C PRO A 49 -6.21 23.97 -8.21
N VAL A 50 -5.46 22.88 -8.11
CA VAL A 50 -5.64 21.90 -7.05
C VAL A 50 -4.55 22.10 -6.00
N VAL A 51 -4.94 22.06 -4.74
CA VAL A 51 -4.00 22.05 -3.62
C VAL A 51 -4.22 20.78 -2.78
N TYR A 52 -3.14 20.29 -2.19
CA TYR A 52 -3.11 19.02 -1.48
C TYR A 52 -2.77 19.24 -0.02
N CYS A 53 -3.47 18.52 0.86
CA CYS A 53 -3.20 18.54 2.29
C CYS A 53 -2.14 17.51 2.61
N ILE A 54 -0.93 17.93 2.87
CA ILE A 54 0.20 17.02 3.09
C ILE A 54 0.02 16.15 4.34
N PRO A 55 -0.34 16.72 5.51
CA PRO A 55 -0.52 15.87 6.70
C PRO A 55 -1.58 14.77 6.50
N ALA A 56 -2.69 15.11 5.85
CA ALA A 56 -3.76 14.13 5.63
C ALA A 56 -3.32 13.01 4.69
N ILE A 57 -2.58 13.37 3.63
CA ILE A 57 -2.07 12.37 2.68
C ILE A 57 -1.04 11.47 3.36
N ARG A 58 -0.14 12.02 4.16
CA ARG A 58 0.85 11.24 4.89
C ARG A 58 0.20 10.26 5.86
N GLU A 59 -0.85 10.68 6.54
CA GLU A 59 -1.58 9.81 7.45
C GLU A 59 -2.27 8.67 6.68
N MET A 60 -2.87 8.98 5.56
CA MET A 60 -3.47 7.97 4.68
C MET A 60 -2.42 6.97 4.18
N GLN A 61 -1.26 7.46 3.75
CA GLN A 61 -0.17 6.61 3.29
C GLN A 61 0.31 5.68 4.40
N ARG A 62 0.48 6.23 5.60
CA ARG A 62 0.91 5.48 6.77
C ARG A 62 -0.10 4.37 7.09
N GLN A 63 -1.37 4.73 7.15
CA GLN A 63 -2.42 3.78 7.50
C GLN A 63 -2.56 2.66 6.48
N ARG A 64 -2.55 3.02 5.20
CA ARG A 64 -2.64 2.02 4.13
C ARG A 64 -1.43 1.11 4.09
N THR A 65 -0.25 1.64 4.40
CA THR A 65 0.97 0.83 4.47
C THR A 65 0.86 -0.19 5.59
N ILE A 66 0.40 0.23 6.76
CA ILE A 66 0.23 -0.67 7.90
C ILE A 66 -0.74 -1.80 7.53
N GLU A 67 -1.88 -1.46 6.93
CA GLU A 67 -2.89 -2.44 6.51
C GLU A 67 -2.34 -3.39 5.46
N ALA A 68 -1.60 -2.87 4.47
CA ALA A 68 -1.01 -3.68 3.42
C ALA A 68 0.02 -4.66 3.96
N VAL A 69 0.86 -4.21 4.88
CA VAL A 69 1.88 -5.07 5.51
C VAL A 69 1.22 -6.14 6.38
N GLN A 70 0.20 -5.79 7.15
CA GLN A 70 -0.54 -6.76 7.95
C GLN A 70 -1.17 -7.84 7.07
N LYS A 71 -1.74 -7.44 5.95
CA LYS A 71 -2.36 -8.37 5.00
C LYS A 71 -1.32 -9.29 4.37
N GLU A 72 -0.16 -8.73 4.00
CA GLU A 72 0.95 -9.50 3.45
C GLU A 72 1.47 -10.53 4.47
N ASP A 73 1.67 -10.09 5.72
CA ASP A 73 2.16 -10.96 6.78
C ASP A 73 1.16 -12.08 7.08
N ALA A 74 -0.13 -11.75 7.12
CA ALA A 74 -1.18 -12.76 7.31
C ALA A 74 -1.19 -13.79 6.18
N SER A 75 -0.98 -13.34 4.95
CA SER A 75 -0.90 -14.22 3.79
C SER A 75 0.31 -15.16 3.86
N ARG A 76 1.47 -14.62 4.24
CA ARG A 76 2.68 -15.43 4.43
C ARG A 76 2.50 -16.46 5.54
N LYS A 77 1.91 -16.04 6.65
CA LYS A 77 1.64 -16.93 7.77
C LYS A 77 0.69 -18.05 7.34
N ALA A 78 -0.36 -17.73 6.60
CA ALA A 78 -1.30 -18.72 6.09
C ALA A 78 -0.62 -19.73 5.16
N GLN A 79 0.29 -19.27 4.30
CA GLN A 79 1.07 -20.16 3.44
C GLN A 79 1.97 -21.09 4.22
N LEU A 80 2.64 -20.57 5.24
CA LEU A 80 3.50 -21.37 6.11
C LEU A 80 2.69 -22.43 6.87
N GLU A 81 1.53 -22.06 7.37
CA GLU A 81 0.64 -23.00 8.06
C GLU A 81 0.15 -24.10 7.12
N ARG A 82 -0.20 -23.76 5.88
CA ARG A 82 -0.61 -24.76 4.89
C ARG A 82 0.52 -25.72 4.58
N ARG A 83 1.74 -25.23 4.42
CA ARG A 83 2.91 -26.08 4.17
C ARG A 83 3.16 -27.00 5.35
N LYS A 84 3.07 -26.49 6.56
CA LYS A 84 3.23 -27.26 7.77
C LYS A 84 2.18 -28.37 7.88
N GLN A 85 0.92 -28.04 7.63
CA GLN A 85 -0.16 -29.02 7.65
C GLN A 85 0.02 -30.09 6.57
N ALA A 86 0.46 -29.69 5.38
CA ALA A 86 0.72 -30.64 4.31
C ALA A 86 1.81 -31.65 4.70
N VAL A 87 2.88 -31.16 5.34
CA VAL A 87 3.95 -32.05 5.83
C VAL A 87 3.44 -32.96 6.94
N GLU A 88 2.69 -32.44 7.89
CA GLU A 88 2.13 -33.21 9.02
C GLU A 88 1.08 -34.22 8.58
N SER A 89 0.44 -34.03 7.42
CA SER A 89 -0.56 -34.97 6.92
C SER A 89 0.04 -36.17 6.21
N TYR A 90 1.33 -36.17 5.90
CA TYR A 90 2.01 -37.33 5.30
C TYR A 90 2.36 -38.34 6.38
N ASP A 91 2.19 -39.62 6.09
CA ASP A 91 2.70 -40.67 6.96
C ASP A 91 4.19 -40.89 6.68
N GLU A 92 4.84 -41.74 7.50
CA GLU A 92 6.27 -42.01 7.36
C GLU A 92 6.62 -42.58 5.97
N ALA A 93 5.76 -43.42 5.43
CA ALA A 93 5.98 -44.03 4.12
C ALA A 93 5.96 -42.97 3.00
N ASP A 94 5.04 -42.01 3.08
CA ASP A 94 4.96 -40.94 2.11
C ASP A 94 6.19 -40.01 2.20
N ILE A 95 6.63 -39.72 3.41
CA ILE A 95 7.82 -38.90 3.63
C ILE A 95 9.06 -39.61 3.09
N ALA A 96 9.20 -40.90 3.39
CA ALA A 96 10.31 -41.71 2.89
C ALA A 96 10.35 -41.75 1.38
N ARG A 97 9.21 -41.89 0.72
CA ARG A 97 9.12 -41.87 -0.76
C ARG A 97 9.57 -40.56 -1.33
N LEU A 98 9.21 -39.45 -0.70
CA LEU A 98 9.60 -38.10 -1.17
C LEU A 98 11.12 -37.93 -1.06
N VAL A 99 11.73 -38.42 0.03
CA VAL A 99 13.16 -38.33 0.22
C VAL A 99 13.88 -39.20 -0.80
N ASP A 100 13.42 -40.42 -1.02
CA ASP A 100 14.02 -41.36 -1.99
C ASP A 100 13.91 -40.84 -3.41
N ALA A 101 12.79 -40.21 -3.78
CA ALA A 101 12.61 -39.57 -5.09
C ALA A 101 13.64 -38.48 -5.33
N LYS A 102 13.97 -37.70 -4.33
CA LYS A 102 15.00 -36.67 -4.43
C LYS A 102 16.41 -37.25 -4.56
N ARG A 103 16.67 -38.35 -3.88
CA ARG A 103 17.96 -39.01 -3.94
C ARG A 103 18.17 -39.78 -5.25
N GLY A 104 17.09 -40.23 -5.85
CA GLY A 104 17.14 -41.00 -7.10
C GLY A 104 17.44 -40.16 -8.33
N THR A 105 17.53 -38.84 -8.16
CA THR A 105 17.89 -37.93 -9.23
C THR A 105 19.33 -37.48 -9.10
#